data_2dee9375ea7eb5022dbfd75492c8acba
#
_entry.id   2dee9375ea7eb5022dbfd75492c8acba
#
_cell.length_a   1.000
_cell.length_b   1.000
_cell.length_c   1.000
_cell.angle_alpha   90.00
_cell.angle_beta   90.00
_cell.angle_gamma   90.00
#
_symmetry.space_group_name_H-M   'P 1'
#
loop_
_entity.id
_entity.type
_entity.pdbx_description
1 polymer ?
#
loop_
_entity_poly.entity_id
_entity_poly.type
_entity_poly.pdbx_seq_one_letter_code
_entity_poly.pdbx_strand_id
1 'polypeptide(L)'
;MLFGRRQDPNGAYAAVIPLFVKQFINHESPMINGDGSYSRDFTYIDNVVQMNLLAITTNNQEALNNVYNVAFGDRTTLLELTTLLKEHLSQFDDSIKNIEIKHRENRVGDIPHSLASVEKAKKLLNYNPKYNINDGIKEAVNWYWKNL
;
A
#
# COMPACT_ATOMS: atom_id res chain seq x y z
N MET A 1 1.19 -2.48 -5.65
CA MET A 1 -0.24 -2.13 -5.34
C MET A 1 -0.28 -0.70 -4.80
N LEU A 2 -1.00 0.20 -5.48
CA LEU A 2 -1.11 1.61 -5.09
C LEU A 2 -2.03 1.78 -3.87
N PHE A 3 -1.63 2.63 -2.92
CA PHE A 3 -2.46 3.04 -1.79
C PHE A 3 -2.22 4.51 -1.41
N GLY A 4 -3.15 5.07 -0.65
CA GLY A 4 -3.05 6.44 -0.15
C GLY A 4 -4.33 6.94 0.49
N ARG A 5 -4.32 8.21 0.82
CA ARG A 5 -5.49 8.94 1.31
C ARG A 5 -6.62 8.93 0.27
N ARG A 6 -7.88 9.02 0.72
CA ARG A 6 -9.08 9.15 -0.13
C ARG A 6 -9.43 7.92 -0.99
N GLN A 7 -8.87 6.75 -0.73
CA GLN A 7 -9.39 5.53 -1.34
C GLN A 7 -10.71 5.14 -0.66
N ASP A 8 -11.71 4.77 -1.46
CA ASP A 8 -13.01 4.33 -0.96
C ASP A 8 -12.94 2.88 -0.46
N PRO A 9 -13.23 2.63 0.83
CA PRO A 9 -13.28 1.27 1.38
C PRO A 9 -14.52 0.46 0.93
N ASN A 10 -15.52 1.11 0.32
CA ASN A 10 -16.79 0.49 -0.08
C ASN A 10 -16.88 0.19 -1.58
N GLY A 11 -15.88 0.55 -2.35
CA GLY A 11 -15.87 0.31 -3.80
C GLY A 11 -15.90 -1.17 -4.14
N ALA A 12 -16.48 -1.53 -5.30
CA ALA A 12 -16.54 -2.91 -5.79
C ALA A 12 -15.15 -3.59 -5.89
N TYR A 13 -14.11 -2.79 -6.01
CA TYR A 13 -12.69 -3.19 -6.00
C TYR A 13 -11.95 -2.53 -4.83
N ALA A 14 -12.59 -2.49 -3.65
CA ALA A 14 -11.96 -1.92 -2.47
C ALA A 14 -10.58 -2.55 -2.23
N ALA A 15 -9.55 -1.70 -2.23
CA ALA A 15 -8.19 -2.15 -1.95
C ALA A 15 -8.09 -2.62 -0.49
N VAL A 16 -7.20 -3.56 -0.23
CA VAL A 16 -7.04 -4.19 1.08
C VAL A 16 -6.80 -3.18 2.21
N ILE A 17 -6.00 -2.13 1.96
CA ILE A 17 -5.67 -1.13 2.99
C ILE A 17 -6.91 -0.36 3.48
N PRO A 18 -7.68 0.35 2.63
CA PRO A 18 -8.87 1.07 3.11
C PRO A 18 -9.92 0.13 3.71
N LEU A 19 -10.06 -1.10 3.19
CA LEU A 19 -10.97 -2.09 3.75
C LEU A 19 -10.56 -2.48 5.19
N PHE A 20 -9.31 -2.84 5.41
CA PHE A 20 -8.82 -3.26 6.73
C PHE A 20 -8.83 -2.10 7.73
N VAL A 21 -8.49 -0.88 7.29
CA VAL A 21 -8.60 0.31 8.13
C VAL A 21 -10.04 0.51 8.60
N LYS A 22 -11.02 0.44 7.68
CA LYS A 22 -12.44 0.55 8.03
C LYS A 22 -12.86 -0.53 9.04
N GLN A 23 -12.45 -1.79 8.81
CA GLN A 23 -12.75 -2.89 9.72
C GLN A 23 -12.19 -2.63 11.12
N PHE A 24 -10.93 -2.23 11.24
CA PHE A 24 -10.33 -1.90 12.54
C PHE A 24 -11.04 -0.74 13.24
N ILE A 25 -11.38 0.34 12.52
CA ILE A 25 -12.13 1.49 13.07
C ILE A 25 -13.51 1.05 13.61
N ASN A 26 -14.17 0.12 12.92
CA ASN A 26 -15.46 -0.44 13.34
C ASN A 26 -15.33 -1.58 14.37
N HIS A 27 -14.15 -1.87 14.90
CA HIS A 27 -13.87 -3.01 15.78
C HIS A 27 -14.24 -4.38 15.17
N GLU A 28 -14.17 -4.49 13.85
CA GLU A 28 -14.35 -5.73 13.11
C GLU A 28 -13.01 -6.43 12.88
N SER A 29 -12.99 -7.76 12.94
CA SER A 29 -11.79 -8.55 12.64
C SER A 29 -11.48 -8.54 11.15
N PRO A 30 -10.31 -8.04 10.70
CA PRO A 30 -9.87 -8.20 9.32
C PRO A 30 -9.74 -9.68 8.93
N MET A 31 -10.10 -9.98 7.68
CA MET A 31 -10.06 -11.33 7.16
C MET A 31 -8.99 -11.47 6.08
N ILE A 32 -7.90 -12.18 6.38
CA ILE A 32 -6.81 -12.46 5.46
C ILE A 32 -7.08 -13.76 4.70
N ASN A 33 -6.81 -13.77 3.38
CA ASN A 33 -6.81 -14.99 2.58
C ASN A 33 -5.51 -15.77 2.84
N GLY A 34 -5.62 -17.05 3.12
CA GLY A 34 -4.50 -17.93 3.46
C GLY A 34 -3.85 -17.59 4.81
N ASP A 35 -2.58 -17.90 4.93
CA ASP A 35 -1.76 -17.64 6.12
C ASP A 35 -1.22 -16.20 6.23
N GLY A 36 -1.50 -15.37 5.21
CA GLY A 36 -1.00 -14.00 5.14
C GLY A 36 0.41 -13.86 4.55
N SER A 37 1.03 -14.93 4.09
CA SER A 37 2.38 -14.92 3.48
C SER A 37 2.43 -14.27 2.10
N TYR A 38 1.28 -14.15 1.40
CA TYR A 38 1.23 -13.49 0.09
C TYR A 38 1.67 -12.05 0.20
N SER A 39 2.57 -11.62 -0.70
CA SER A 39 3.19 -10.31 -0.62
C SER A 39 2.99 -9.46 -1.87
N ARG A 40 2.97 -8.15 -1.68
CA ARG A 40 2.85 -7.14 -2.73
C ARG A 40 3.84 -6.01 -2.51
N ASP A 41 4.22 -5.35 -3.59
CA ASP A 41 4.84 -4.04 -3.54
C ASP A 41 3.73 -3.01 -3.33
N PHE A 42 3.61 -2.53 -2.08
CA PHE A 42 2.66 -1.49 -1.71
C PHE A 42 3.29 -0.12 -1.91
N THR A 43 2.78 0.63 -2.87
CA THR A 43 3.32 1.92 -3.29
C THR A 43 2.44 3.06 -2.82
N TYR A 44 2.97 3.96 -1.99
CA TYR A 44 2.23 5.13 -1.53
C TYR A 44 2.03 6.14 -2.66
N ILE A 45 0.87 6.81 -2.68
CA ILE A 45 0.44 7.70 -3.76
C ILE A 45 1.46 8.80 -4.07
N ASP A 46 2.10 9.38 -3.06
CA ASP A 46 3.05 10.48 -3.26
C ASP A 46 4.33 10.04 -4.00
N ASN A 47 4.72 8.76 -3.92
CA ASN A 47 5.77 8.20 -4.77
C ASN A 47 5.34 8.16 -6.25
N VAL A 48 4.06 7.90 -6.51
CA VAL A 48 3.50 7.91 -7.88
C VAL A 48 3.44 9.33 -8.42
N VAL A 49 3.01 10.29 -7.60
CA VAL A 49 3.04 11.72 -7.95
C VAL A 49 4.46 12.17 -8.26
N GLN A 50 5.44 11.80 -7.44
CA GLN A 50 6.86 12.08 -7.69
C GLN A 50 7.28 11.55 -9.06
N MET A 51 6.96 10.29 -9.37
CA MET A 51 7.33 9.68 -10.64
C MET A 51 6.71 10.40 -11.84
N ASN A 52 5.43 10.77 -11.76
CA ASN A 52 4.75 11.53 -12.81
C ASN A 52 5.41 12.90 -13.03
N LEU A 53 5.75 13.62 -11.96
CA LEU A 53 6.46 14.88 -12.05
C LEU A 53 7.82 14.70 -12.73
N LEU A 54 8.61 13.70 -12.33
CA LEU A 54 9.90 13.40 -12.96
C LEU A 54 9.75 13.09 -14.45
N ALA A 55 8.73 12.33 -14.83
CA ALA A 55 8.49 11.99 -16.23
C ALA A 55 8.11 13.20 -17.09
N ILE A 56 7.35 14.16 -16.52
CA ILE A 56 6.89 15.37 -17.23
C ILE A 56 8.02 16.40 -17.33
N THR A 57 8.89 16.49 -16.31
CA THR A 57 9.92 17.55 -16.21
C THR A 57 11.30 17.10 -16.67
N THR A 58 11.47 15.85 -17.08
CA THR A 58 12.80 15.33 -17.50
C THR A 58 13.31 16.02 -18.76
N ASN A 59 14.60 16.39 -18.73
CA ASN A 59 15.34 16.84 -19.90
C ASN A 59 16.21 15.72 -20.52
N ASN A 60 16.19 14.52 -19.94
CA ASN A 60 16.93 13.37 -20.45
C ASN A 60 16.25 12.80 -21.69
N GLN A 61 16.85 12.96 -22.87
CA GLN A 61 16.31 12.48 -24.13
C GLN A 61 16.14 10.96 -24.18
N GLU A 62 16.99 10.21 -23.47
CA GLU A 62 16.88 8.74 -23.37
C GLU A 62 15.68 8.29 -22.52
N ALA A 63 15.14 9.19 -21.72
CA ALA A 63 13.97 8.90 -20.89
C ALA A 63 12.63 9.06 -21.63
N LEU A 64 12.63 9.78 -22.77
CA LEU A 64 11.40 10.07 -23.50
C LEU A 64 10.86 8.82 -24.23
N ASN A 65 9.54 8.79 -24.44
CA ASN A 65 8.84 7.73 -25.16
C ASN A 65 9.09 6.31 -24.60
N ASN A 66 9.26 6.22 -23.28
CA ASN A 66 9.48 4.97 -22.57
C ASN A 66 8.35 4.65 -21.60
N VAL A 67 8.15 3.35 -21.33
CA VAL A 67 7.27 2.86 -20.29
C VAL A 67 8.11 2.59 -19.02
N TYR A 68 7.58 3.00 -17.87
CA TYR A 68 8.22 2.85 -16.56
C TYR A 68 7.29 2.16 -15.57
N ASN A 69 7.83 1.24 -14.78
CA ASN A 69 7.16 0.77 -13.59
C ASN A 69 7.26 1.83 -12.48
N VAL A 70 6.16 2.02 -11.77
CA VAL A 70 6.11 2.88 -10.58
C VAL A 70 5.79 2.02 -9.38
N ALA A 71 6.77 1.90 -8.48
CA ALA A 71 6.68 1.08 -7.27
C ALA A 71 7.67 1.59 -6.23
N PHE A 72 7.62 1.05 -5.02
CA PHE A 72 8.68 1.30 -4.02
C PHE A 72 9.90 0.43 -4.29
N GLY A 73 9.69 -0.80 -4.76
CA GLY A 73 10.74 -1.78 -5.03
C GLY A 73 11.00 -2.73 -3.87
N ASP A 74 10.05 -2.86 -2.95
CA ASP A 74 10.10 -3.79 -1.83
C ASP A 74 8.75 -4.51 -1.64
N ARG A 75 8.75 -5.63 -0.92
CA ARG A 75 7.56 -6.45 -0.70
C ARG A 75 7.18 -6.47 0.77
N THR A 76 5.88 -6.37 1.02
CA THR A 76 5.28 -6.55 2.34
C THR A 76 4.24 -7.66 2.24
N THR A 77 4.22 -8.58 3.18
CA THR A 77 3.19 -9.63 3.27
C THR A 77 1.86 -9.05 3.77
N LEU A 78 0.77 -9.76 3.53
CA LEU A 78 -0.54 -9.32 4.05
C LEU A 78 -0.58 -9.34 5.58
N LEU A 79 0.12 -10.28 6.21
CA LEU A 79 0.21 -10.34 7.67
C LEU A 79 0.98 -9.14 8.23
N GLU A 80 2.15 -8.83 7.67
CA GLU A 80 2.94 -7.64 8.05
C GLU A 80 2.14 -6.35 7.85
N LEU A 81 1.48 -6.20 6.68
CA LEU A 81 0.63 -5.05 6.40
C LEU A 81 -0.48 -4.89 7.45
N THR A 82 -1.19 -5.99 7.77
CA THR A 82 -2.31 -5.95 8.71
C THR A 82 -1.84 -5.61 10.12
N THR A 83 -0.68 -6.16 10.53
CA THR A 83 -0.04 -5.84 11.80
C THR A 83 0.34 -4.36 11.87
N LEU A 84 0.95 -3.83 10.81
CA LEU A 84 1.34 -2.42 10.73
C LEU A 84 0.14 -1.48 10.79
N LEU A 85 -0.97 -1.81 10.10
CA LEU A 85 -2.22 -1.05 10.18
C LEU A 85 -2.78 -1.04 11.61
N LYS A 86 -2.80 -2.19 12.27
CA LYS A 86 -3.25 -2.36 13.65
C LYS A 86 -2.40 -1.51 14.61
N GLU A 87 -1.08 -1.52 14.48
CA GLU A 87 -0.15 -0.73 15.28
C GLU A 87 -0.41 0.78 15.14
N HIS A 88 -0.53 1.28 13.91
CA HIS A 88 -0.79 2.69 13.68
C HIS A 88 -2.17 3.14 14.16
N LEU A 89 -3.23 2.35 13.93
CA LEU A 89 -4.58 2.66 14.37
C LEU A 89 -4.72 2.60 15.89
N SER A 90 -3.97 1.72 16.56
CA SER A 90 -3.96 1.61 18.02
C SER A 90 -3.41 2.87 18.72
N GLN A 91 -2.76 3.76 18.01
CA GLN A 91 -2.34 5.06 18.54
C GLN A 91 -3.53 6.02 18.74
N PHE A 92 -4.64 5.78 18.04
CA PHE A 92 -5.88 6.56 18.16
C PHE A 92 -6.89 5.89 19.09
N ASP A 93 -6.95 4.56 19.06
CA ASP A 93 -7.82 3.75 19.92
C ASP A 93 -7.09 2.48 20.36
N ASP A 94 -6.70 2.44 21.64
CA ASP A 94 -5.92 1.34 22.25
C ASP A 94 -6.65 -0.01 22.20
N SER A 95 -7.99 -0.01 22.15
CA SER A 95 -8.79 -1.24 22.07
C SER A 95 -8.57 -2.03 20.77
N ILE A 96 -8.12 -1.36 19.71
CA ILE A 96 -7.79 -1.99 18.42
C ILE A 96 -6.67 -3.03 18.57
N LYS A 97 -5.78 -2.86 19.54
CA LYS A 97 -4.73 -3.86 19.84
C LYS A 97 -5.27 -5.26 20.11
N ASN A 98 -6.49 -5.35 20.63
CA ASN A 98 -7.12 -6.61 21.01
C ASN A 98 -7.93 -7.25 19.88
N ILE A 99 -8.09 -6.58 18.74
CA ILE A 99 -8.83 -7.13 17.60
C ILE A 99 -8.05 -8.29 16.99
N GLU A 100 -8.68 -9.44 16.89
CA GLU A 100 -8.10 -10.63 16.28
C GLU A 100 -8.06 -10.49 14.75
N ILE A 101 -6.96 -10.93 14.14
CA ILE A 101 -6.85 -11.08 12.69
C ILE A 101 -7.32 -12.49 12.33
N LYS A 102 -8.35 -12.60 11.48
CA LYS A 102 -8.91 -13.89 11.06
C LYS A 102 -8.37 -14.31 9.71
N HIS A 103 -8.35 -15.61 9.50
CA HIS A 103 -7.88 -16.23 8.27
C HIS A 103 -8.98 -17.03 7.61
N ARG A 104 -8.96 -17.10 6.28
CA ARG A 104 -9.82 -17.97 5.46
C ARG A 104 -9.00 -18.60 4.34
N GLU A 105 -9.60 -19.51 3.60
CA GLU A 105 -8.92 -20.15 2.46
C GLU A 105 -8.39 -19.15 1.43
N ASN A 106 -7.31 -19.54 0.75
CA ASN A 106 -6.75 -18.76 -0.34
C ASN A 106 -7.77 -18.58 -1.46
N ARG A 107 -7.80 -17.41 -2.08
CA ARG A 107 -8.60 -17.21 -3.29
C ARG A 107 -7.94 -17.93 -4.45
N VAL A 108 -8.76 -18.65 -5.23
CA VAL A 108 -8.27 -19.29 -6.46
C VAL A 108 -7.82 -18.20 -7.44
N GLY A 109 -6.60 -18.35 -7.95
CA GLY A 109 -6.02 -17.42 -8.91
C GLY A 109 -5.26 -16.22 -8.30
N ASP A 110 -5.18 -16.09 -6.98
CA ASP A 110 -4.34 -15.06 -6.37
C ASP A 110 -2.86 -15.34 -6.62
N ILE A 111 -2.14 -14.32 -7.08
CA ILE A 111 -0.69 -14.39 -7.29
C ILE A 111 0.02 -14.32 -5.91
N PRO A 112 0.87 -15.29 -5.55
CA PRO A 112 1.51 -15.32 -4.23
C PRO A 112 2.37 -14.09 -3.97
N HIS A 113 3.22 -13.70 -4.93
CA HIS A 113 4.17 -12.60 -4.77
C HIS A 113 4.19 -11.70 -6.00
N SER A 114 4.27 -10.39 -5.77
CA SER A 114 4.41 -9.40 -6.84
C SER A 114 5.40 -8.31 -6.41
N LEU A 115 6.43 -8.11 -7.23
CA LEU A 115 7.46 -7.10 -7.06
C LEU A 115 7.76 -6.46 -8.42
N ALA A 116 7.78 -5.15 -8.49
CA ALA A 116 8.14 -4.43 -9.69
C ALA A 116 9.61 -3.99 -9.66
N SER A 117 10.33 -4.16 -10.77
CA SER A 117 11.64 -3.53 -10.93
C SER A 117 11.47 -2.05 -11.25
N VAL A 118 12.11 -1.19 -10.48
CA VAL A 118 12.14 0.27 -10.67
C VAL A 118 13.48 0.79 -11.18
N GLU A 119 14.39 -0.10 -11.53
CA GLU A 119 15.76 0.24 -11.92
C GLU A 119 15.83 1.15 -13.16
N LYS A 120 14.95 0.93 -14.15
CA LYS A 120 14.85 1.80 -15.32
C LYS A 120 14.46 3.22 -14.93
N ALA A 121 13.49 3.38 -14.04
CA ALA A 121 13.03 4.67 -13.54
C ALA A 121 14.13 5.37 -12.74
N LYS A 122 14.83 4.66 -11.89
CA LYS A 122 16.00 5.20 -11.15
C LYS A 122 17.07 5.71 -12.10
N LYS A 123 17.45 4.89 -13.09
CA LYS A 123 18.54 5.22 -14.03
C LYS A 123 18.21 6.41 -14.91
N LEU A 124 17.01 6.45 -15.51
CA LEU A 124 16.68 7.42 -16.56
C LEU A 124 15.96 8.67 -16.04
N LEU A 125 15.21 8.55 -14.94
CA LEU A 125 14.39 9.63 -14.38
C LEU A 125 14.87 10.08 -12.99
N ASN A 126 15.95 9.49 -12.45
CA ASN A 126 16.41 9.73 -11.08
C ASN A 126 15.31 9.48 -10.03
N TYR A 127 14.41 8.50 -10.31
CA TYR A 127 13.34 8.13 -9.40
C TYR A 127 13.91 7.58 -8.09
N ASN A 128 13.55 8.22 -6.98
CA ASN A 128 13.92 7.81 -5.63
C ASN A 128 12.69 7.91 -4.74
N PRO A 129 11.89 6.83 -4.60
CA PRO A 129 10.67 6.85 -3.80
C PRO A 129 10.98 7.17 -2.34
N LYS A 130 10.27 8.17 -1.80
CA LYS A 130 10.55 8.72 -0.46
C LYS A 130 9.79 7.99 0.65
N TYR A 131 8.61 7.45 0.34
CA TYR A 131 7.72 6.84 1.32
C TYR A 131 7.84 5.32 1.24
N ASN A 132 8.44 4.69 2.25
CA ASN A 132 8.33 3.25 2.45
C ASN A 132 6.90 2.88 2.92
N ILE A 133 6.62 1.59 3.13
CA ILE A 133 5.29 1.14 3.54
C ILE A 133 4.87 1.75 4.88
N ASN A 134 5.76 1.83 5.86
CA ASN A 134 5.47 2.36 7.20
C ASN A 134 5.11 3.84 7.15
N ASP A 135 5.91 4.64 6.43
CA ASP A 135 5.67 6.08 6.28
C ASP A 135 4.35 6.35 5.55
N GLY A 136 4.09 5.62 4.45
CA GLY A 136 2.86 5.75 3.69
C GLY A 136 1.62 5.33 4.48
N ILE A 137 1.70 4.25 5.28
CA ILE A 137 0.61 3.80 6.16
C ILE A 137 0.32 4.84 7.23
N LYS A 138 1.34 5.41 7.86
CA LYS A 138 1.18 6.47 8.86
C LYS A 138 0.38 7.65 8.30
N GLU A 139 0.74 8.13 7.11
CA GLU A 139 0.02 9.23 6.44
C GLU A 139 -1.42 8.86 6.07
N ALA A 140 -1.61 7.65 5.52
CA ALA A 140 -2.93 7.18 5.13
C ALA A 140 -3.86 6.98 6.32
N VAL A 141 -3.38 6.33 7.39
CA VAL A 141 -4.15 6.07 8.62
C VAL A 141 -4.56 7.35 9.31
N ASN A 142 -3.67 8.35 9.40
CA ASN A 142 -4.01 9.68 9.94
C ASN A 142 -5.19 10.34 9.20
N TRP A 143 -5.25 10.15 7.89
CA TRP A 143 -6.36 10.67 7.09
C TRP A 143 -7.64 9.86 7.31
N TYR A 144 -7.57 8.53 7.24
CA TYR A 144 -8.72 7.64 7.39
C TYR A 144 -9.39 7.81 8.75
N TRP A 145 -8.62 7.88 9.83
CA TRP A 145 -9.15 8.06 11.18
C TRP A 145 -10.03 9.31 11.34
N LYS A 146 -9.76 10.35 10.57
CA LYS A 146 -10.50 11.62 10.59
C LYS A 146 -11.68 11.65 9.63
N ASN A 147 -11.76 10.73 8.67
CA ASN A 147 -12.68 10.83 7.55
C ASN A 147 -13.54 9.59 7.30
N LEU A 148 -13.32 8.51 7.98
CA LEU A 148 -14.18 7.32 8.03
C LEU A 148 -14.89 7.23 9.38
#